data_59fa831ac36e2bb99cdec506a3849f7d
#
_entry.id   59fa831ac36e2bb99cdec506a3849f7d
#
_cell.length_a   1.000
_cell.length_b   1.000
_cell.length_c   1.000
_cell.angle_alpha   90.00
_cell.angle_beta   90.00
_cell.angle_gamma   90.00
#
_symmetry.space_group_name_H-M   'P 1'
#
loop_
_entity.id
_entity.type
_entity.pdbx_description
1 polymer ?
#
loop_
_entity_poly.entity_id
_entity_poly.type
_entity_poly.pdbx_seq_one_letter_code
_entity_poly.pdbx_strand_id
1 'polypeptide(L)'
;MAGMDVSAYLVHGVLVDSGFPHAQRELARVLDERSIIGAMLTHYHEDHAGNAALLAARGTSLAMHPLTLERLRDPGRIRVYRRVVWGSAPRLTSTPREFSTEVPLEFVHTPGHTDDHQIVWDAERRTLFSGDLWLGVRATIMHETENPFRIIESLRTVLALEPERMFDAHRGLVRDPITALSAKISYLEETIAAISAKHAAGWSDRAILRRVLGGDERVAIASGGEYSRLNFVRAVARSVAR
;
A
#
# COMPACT_ATOMS: atom_id res chain seq x y z
N MET A 1 0.97 -20.70 -2.14
CA MET A 1 0.63 -19.38 -1.58
C MET A 1 0.30 -18.47 -2.76
N ALA A 2 -0.92 -18.52 -3.25
CA ALA A 2 -1.37 -17.65 -4.31
C ALA A 2 -1.70 -16.28 -3.70
N GLY A 3 -1.13 -15.20 -4.23
CA GLY A 3 -1.53 -13.84 -3.91
C GLY A 3 -0.52 -13.00 -3.12
N MET A 4 0.76 -13.28 -3.23
CA MET A 4 1.82 -12.44 -2.65
C MET A 4 2.73 -11.86 -3.75
N ASP A 5 2.19 -11.70 -4.95
CA ASP A 5 2.89 -11.02 -6.03
C ASP A 5 2.84 -9.51 -5.76
N VAL A 6 3.97 -8.84 -5.93
CA VAL A 6 4.09 -7.39 -5.85
C VAL A 6 4.71 -6.88 -7.13
N SER A 7 4.13 -5.86 -7.71
CA SER A 7 4.58 -5.25 -8.95
C SER A 7 5.26 -3.91 -8.66
N ALA A 8 6.45 -3.74 -9.22
CA ALA A 8 7.04 -2.42 -9.44
C ALA A 8 6.82 -2.04 -10.92
N TYR A 9 6.61 -0.77 -11.20
CA TYR A 9 6.29 -0.32 -12.56
C TYR A 9 7.35 0.64 -13.09
N LEU A 10 7.76 0.45 -14.34
CA LEU A 10 8.66 1.39 -15.02
C LEU A 10 7.86 2.23 -16.01
N VAL A 11 7.83 3.54 -15.78
CA VAL A 11 7.10 4.51 -16.59
C VAL A 11 7.94 5.77 -16.77
N HIS A 12 8.05 6.29 -17.99
CA HIS A 12 8.89 7.46 -18.34
C HIS A 12 10.35 7.37 -17.83
N GLY A 13 10.90 6.14 -17.69
CA GLY A 13 12.22 5.94 -17.10
C GLY A 13 12.26 6.04 -15.57
N VAL A 14 11.12 6.21 -14.91
CA VAL A 14 10.98 6.23 -13.46
C VAL A 14 10.42 4.91 -12.97
N LEU A 15 11.02 4.36 -11.94
CA LEU A 15 10.52 3.18 -11.25
C LEU A 15 9.51 3.59 -10.18
N VAL A 16 8.30 3.07 -10.22
CA VAL A 16 7.30 3.18 -9.14
C VAL A 16 7.42 1.94 -8.27
N ASP A 17 7.80 2.14 -7.02
CA ASP A 17 8.21 1.14 -6.03
C ASP A 17 9.46 0.34 -6.43
N SER A 18 10.01 -0.40 -5.50
CA SER A 18 11.27 -1.13 -5.68
C SER A 18 11.14 -2.64 -5.45
N GLY A 19 9.93 -3.11 -5.12
CA GLY A 19 9.70 -4.48 -4.73
C GLY A 19 10.41 -4.88 -3.43
N PHE A 20 10.40 -6.18 -3.14
CA PHE A 20 10.86 -6.74 -1.87
C PHE A 20 12.30 -7.26 -1.96
N PRO A 21 13.02 -7.39 -0.81
CA PRO A 21 14.43 -7.78 -0.79
C PRO A 21 14.75 -9.12 -1.46
N HIS A 22 13.86 -10.12 -1.40
CA HIS A 22 14.10 -11.39 -2.09
C HIS A 22 14.15 -11.24 -3.63
N ALA A 23 13.48 -10.22 -4.22
CA ALA A 23 13.51 -9.90 -5.65
C ALA A 23 14.68 -8.96 -6.05
N GLN A 24 15.64 -8.72 -5.14
CA GLN A 24 16.75 -7.79 -5.36
C GLN A 24 17.58 -8.11 -6.61
N ARG A 25 17.77 -9.40 -6.93
CA ARG A 25 18.55 -9.82 -8.11
C ARG A 25 17.83 -9.50 -9.41
N GLU A 26 16.52 -9.68 -9.43
CA GLU A 26 15.65 -9.35 -10.56
C GLU A 26 15.65 -7.84 -10.81
N LEU A 27 15.48 -7.05 -9.74
CA LEU A 27 15.58 -5.59 -9.83
C LEU A 27 16.95 -5.16 -10.34
N ALA A 28 18.05 -5.75 -9.84
CA ALA A 28 19.41 -5.42 -10.30
C ALA A 28 19.56 -5.63 -11.81
N ARG A 29 19.03 -6.71 -12.39
CA ARG A 29 19.03 -6.94 -13.83
C ARG A 29 18.27 -5.85 -14.60
N VAL A 30 17.09 -5.47 -14.11
CA VAL A 30 16.31 -4.38 -14.72
C VAL A 30 17.11 -3.08 -14.72
N LEU A 31 17.79 -2.77 -13.61
CA LEU A 31 18.65 -1.57 -13.49
C LEU A 31 19.88 -1.64 -14.44
N ASP A 32 20.38 -2.82 -14.75
CA ASP A 32 21.50 -3.01 -15.68
C ASP A 32 21.05 -2.93 -17.16
N GLU A 33 19.84 -3.35 -17.46
CA GLU A 33 19.27 -3.41 -18.82
C GLU A 33 18.51 -2.15 -19.24
N ARG A 34 18.05 -1.34 -18.30
CA ARG A 34 17.19 -0.19 -18.54
C ARG A 34 17.78 1.10 -17.99
N SER A 35 17.62 2.18 -18.73
CA SER A 35 17.94 3.51 -18.21
C SER A 35 16.87 3.93 -17.20
N ILE A 36 17.23 3.99 -15.92
CA ILE A 36 16.37 4.42 -14.83
C ILE A 36 16.86 5.78 -14.34
N ILE A 37 16.04 6.81 -14.50
CA ILE A 37 16.38 8.19 -14.10
C ILE A 37 16.09 8.46 -12.62
N GLY A 38 15.22 7.66 -12.00
CA GLY A 38 14.88 7.76 -10.58
C GLY A 38 13.83 6.73 -10.17
N ALA A 39 13.49 6.72 -8.89
CA ALA A 39 12.41 5.92 -8.36
C ALA A 39 11.50 6.73 -7.42
N MET A 40 10.20 6.47 -7.49
CA MET A 40 9.16 7.03 -6.65
C MET A 40 8.60 5.91 -5.76
N LEU A 41 8.76 6.03 -4.43
CA LEU A 41 8.32 5.02 -3.47
C LEU A 41 6.99 5.43 -2.85
N THR A 42 5.98 4.55 -2.96
CA THR A 42 4.61 4.85 -2.51
C THR A 42 4.51 4.90 -0.99
N HIS A 43 5.16 3.99 -0.28
CA HIS A 43 5.22 3.93 1.18
C HIS A 43 6.34 3.00 1.67
N TYR A 44 6.54 2.92 2.99
CA TYR A 44 7.72 2.28 3.60
C TYR A 44 7.71 0.75 3.67
N HIS A 45 6.62 0.05 3.37
CA HIS A 45 6.55 -1.40 3.49
C HIS A 45 7.62 -2.12 2.66
N GLU A 46 8.07 -3.28 3.18
CA GLU A 46 9.22 -4.00 2.62
C GLU A 46 8.99 -4.52 1.21
N ASP A 47 7.76 -4.72 0.82
CA ASP A 47 7.38 -5.16 -0.52
C ASP A 47 7.29 -4.02 -1.54
N HIS A 48 7.32 -2.78 -1.09
CA HIS A 48 7.34 -1.56 -1.92
C HIS A 48 8.70 -0.86 -1.91
N ALA A 49 9.24 -0.61 -0.73
CA ALA A 49 10.49 0.12 -0.56
C ALA A 49 11.69 -0.78 -0.17
N GLY A 50 11.53 -2.10 -0.24
CA GLY A 50 12.52 -3.06 0.28
C GLY A 50 13.89 -3.00 -0.37
N ASN A 51 13.98 -2.49 -1.60
CA ASN A 51 15.24 -2.33 -2.32
C ASN A 51 15.69 -0.86 -2.41
N ALA A 52 15.13 0.06 -1.62
CA ALA A 52 15.52 1.47 -1.61
C ALA A 52 17.04 1.67 -1.36
N ALA A 53 17.62 0.89 -0.44
CA ALA A 53 19.06 0.95 -0.16
C ALA A 53 19.93 0.52 -1.36
N LEU A 54 19.48 -0.48 -2.15
CA LEU A 54 20.15 -0.88 -3.38
C LEU A 54 20.10 0.23 -4.42
N LEU A 55 18.93 0.85 -4.62
CA LEU A 55 18.74 1.96 -5.56
C LEU A 55 19.66 3.14 -5.18
N ALA A 56 19.67 3.53 -3.91
CA ALA A 56 20.53 4.60 -3.41
C ALA A 56 22.02 4.28 -3.58
N ALA A 57 22.45 3.04 -3.29
CA ALA A 57 23.83 2.59 -3.47
C ALA A 57 24.29 2.63 -4.95
N ARG A 58 23.36 2.45 -5.89
CA ARG A 58 23.61 2.59 -7.33
C ARG A 58 23.53 4.05 -7.82
N GLY A 59 23.25 5.00 -6.93
CA GLY A 59 23.15 6.41 -7.27
C GLY A 59 21.83 6.82 -7.91
N THR A 60 20.82 5.94 -7.91
CA THR A 60 19.47 6.25 -8.37
C THR A 60 18.84 7.29 -7.46
N SER A 61 18.29 8.36 -8.03
CA SER A 61 17.56 9.38 -7.28
C SER A 61 16.24 8.80 -6.75
N LEU A 62 15.88 9.14 -5.50
CA LEU A 62 14.68 8.63 -4.86
C LEU A 62 13.76 9.77 -4.43
N ALA A 63 12.48 9.66 -4.78
CA ALA A 63 11.42 10.48 -4.24
C ALA A 63 10.51 9.64 -3.34
N MET A 64 10.14 10.18 -2.18
CA MET A 64 9.28 9.50 -1.20
C MET A 64 8.75 10.50 -0.18
N HIS A 65 7.74 10.09 0.56
CA HIS A 65 7.24 10.87 1.70
C HIS A 65 8.32 10.99 2.79
N PRO A 66 8.43 12.12 3.53
CA PRO A 66 9.40 12.25 4.63
C PRO A 66 9.31 11.14 5.68
N LEU A 67 8.11 10.70 6.04
CA LEU A 67 7.90 9.57 6.95
C LEU A 67 8.41 8.24 6.37
N THR A 68 8.31 8.03 5.06
CA THR A 68 8.91 6.87 4.38
C THR A 68 10.42 6.86 4.60
N LEU A 69 11.08 8.00 4.37
CA LEU A 69 12.52 8.15 4.60
C LEU A 69 12.92 7.86 6.05
N GLU A 70 12.15 8.38 7.00
CA GLU A 70 12.37 8.12 8.44
C GLU A 70 12.28 6.63 8.74
N ARG A 71 11.22 5.95 8.26
CA ARG A 71 11.01 4.51 8.44
C ARG A 71 12.08 3.65 7.78
N LEU A 72 12.56 4.03 6.60
CA LEU A 72 13.64 3.31 5.92
C LEU A 72 14.99 3.48 6.64
N ARG A 73 15.22 4.60 7.34
CA ARG A 73 16.40 4.81 8.19
C ARG A 73 16.33 4.07 9.50
N ASP A 74 15.15 4.02 10.11
CA ASP A 74 14.89 3.27 11.33
C ASP A 74 13.57 2.48 11.28
N PRO A 75 13.58 1.29 10.67
CA PRO A 75 12.39 0.48 10.48
C PRO A 75 11.84 -0.13 11.79
N GLY A 76 12.50 0.11 12.92
CA GLY A 76 12.11 -0.48 14.18
C GLY A 76 12.23 -2.02 14.19
N ARG A 77 11.34 -2.68 14.94
CA ARG A 77 11.32 -4.15 15.04
C ARG A 77 10.40 -4.75 13.99
N ILE A 78 10.97 -5.33 12.95
CA ILE A 78 10.23 -6.08 11.92
C ILE A 78 10.00 -7.50 12.42
N ARG A 79 8.76 -7.99 12.35
CA ARG A 79 8.39 -9.35 12.75
C ARG A 79 9.06 -10.41 11.86
N VAL A 80 9.39 -11.55 12.44
CA VAL A 80 10.13 -12.63 11.76
C VAL A 80 9.40 -13.11 10.49
N TYR A 81 8.08 -13.28 10.52
CA TYR A 81 7.33 -13.75 9.37
C TYR A 81 7.46 -12.78 8.16
N ARG A 82 7.50 -11.46 8.36
CA ARG A 82 7.72 -10.49 7.28
C ARG A 82 9.08 -10.67 6.63
N ARG A 83 10.12 -10.91 7.44
CA ARG A 83 11.47 -11.21 6.91
C ARG A 83 11.52 -12.54 6.15
N VAL A 84 10.75 -13.54 6.56
CA VAL A 84 10.66 -14.81 5.83
C VAL A 84 9.93 -14.62 4.50
N VAL A 85 8.88 -13.81 4.49
CA VAL A 85 8.04 -13.58 3.30
C VAL A 85 8.73 -12.66 2.30
N TRP A 86 9.19 -11.49 2.75
CA TRP A 86 9.68 -10.42 1.88
C TRP A 86 11.21 -10.33 1.83
N GLY A 87 11.90 -10.85 2.83
CA GLY A 87 13.33 -10.67 3.04
C GLY A 87 13.62 -9.58 4.06
N SER A 88 14.92 -9.35 4.30
CA SER A 88 15.39 -8.31 5.22
C SER A 88 15.82 -7.09 4.43
N ALA A 89 15.04 -6.02 4.48
CA ALA A 89 15.39 -4.75 3.88
C ALA A 89 16.57 -4.12 4.64
N PRO A 90 17.67 -3.77 3.97
CA PRO A 90 18.75 -3.01 4.59
C PRO A 90 18.26 -1.60 4.96
N ARG A 91 18.76 -1.05 6.06
CA ARG A 91 18.49 0.36 6.41
C ARG A 91 19.06 1.29 5.34
N LEU A 92 18.33 2.35 5.04
CA LEU A 92 18.80 3.40 4.16
C LEU A 92 19.74 4.34 4.92
N THR A 93 21.04 4.10 4.83
CA THR A 93 22.07 4.86 5.57
C THR A 93 22.56 6.10 4.82
N SER A 94 22.44 6.12 3.50
CA SER A 94 22.82 7.26 2.66
C SER A 94 21.67 8.27 2.56
N THR A 95 22.02 9.54 2.32
CA THR A 95 21.02 10.54 1.92
C THR A 95 20.69 10.29 0.44
N PRO A 96 19.42 9.97 0.10
CA PRO A 96 19.05 9.82 -1.29
C PRO A 96 19.32 11.11 -2.06
N ARG A 97 19.72 10.99 -3.33
CA ARG A 97 19.74 12.13 -4.23
C ARG A 97 18.31 12.58 -4.44
N GLU A 98 18.08 13.89 -4.39
CA GLU A 98 16.76 14.43 -4.72
C GLU A 98 16.41 14.08 -6.16
N PHE A 99 15.17 13.75 -6.35
CA PHE A 99 14.62 13.44 -7.65
C PHE A 99 14.01 14.72 -8.22
N SER A 100 14.72 15.31 -9.17
CA SER A 100 14.17 16.37 -9.99
C SER A 100 13.76 15.78 -11.32
N THR A 101 12.45 15.78 -11.62
CA THR A 101 11.96 15.22 -12.87
C THR A 101 11.15 16.23 -13.65
N GLU A 102 11.38 16.27 -14.95
CA GLU A 102 10.51 16.91 -15.93
C GLU A 102 9.42 15.93 -16.44
N VAL A 103 9.32 14.74 -15.83
CA VAL A 103 8.28 13.77 -16.21
C VAL A 103 6.94 14.14 -15.58
N PRO A 104 5.82 13.81 -16.22
CA PRO A 104 4.47 14.16 -15.78
C PRO A 104 3.96 13.23 -14.65
N LEU A 105 4.84 12.91 -13.69
CA LEU A 105 4.54 12.07 -12.54
C LEU A 105 4.53 12.88 -11.27
N GLU A 106 3.48 12.75 -10.49
CA GLU A 106 3.35 13.43 -9.20
C GLU A 106 2.88 12.47 -8.11
N PHE A 107 3.22 12.78 -6.86
CA PHE A 107 2.65 12.11 -5.71
C PHE A 107 1.33 12.78 -5.29
N VAL A 108 0.34 11.95 -4.98
CA VAL A 108 -0.85 12.38 -4.25
C VAL A 108 -0.85 11.64 -2.92
N HIS A 109 -0.86 12.38 -1.81
CA HIS A 109 -0.88 11.79 -0.47
C HIS A 109 -2.22 11.12 -0.21
N THR A 110 -2.20 9.84 0.09
CA THR A 110 -3.38 8.97 0.24
C THR A 110 -3.26 8.10 1.50
N PRO A 111 -3.26 8.75 2.68
CA PRO A 111 -3.07 8.04 3.95
C PRO A 111 -4.25 7.13 4.28
N GLY A 112 -3.98 6.14 5.13
CA GLY A 112 -5.01 5.21 5.62
C GLY A 112 -4.52 3.77 5.68
N HIS A 113 -3.86 3.27 4.63
CA HIS A 113 -3.06 2.06 4.68
C HIS A 113 -1.84 2.26 5.59
N THR A 114 -1.07 3.30 5.31
CA THR A 114 -0.06 3.88 6.20
C THR A 114 -0.18 5.41 6.21
N ASP A 115 0.46 6.08 7.18
CA ASP A 115 0.41 7.55 7.25
C ASP A 115 1.27 8.22 6.16
N ASP A 116 2.26 7.52 5.62
CA ASP A 116 3.16 7.97 4.56
C ASP A 116 2.71 7.57 3.16
N HIS A 117 1.60 6.81 3.04
CA HIS A 117 1.17 6.28 1.76
C HIS A 117 0.83 7.39 0.76
N GLN A 118 1.35 7.23 -0.45
CA GLN A 118 1.11 8.08 -1.61
C GLN A 118 0.83 7.20 -2.83
N ILE A 119 -0.03 7.66 -3.71
CA ILE A 119 -0.12 7.11 -5.07
C ILE A 119 0.81 7.88 -5.99
N VAL A 120 1.16 7.29 -7.13
CA VAL A 120 1.82 8.01 -8.23
C VAL A 120 0.80 8.23 -9.34
N TRP A 121 0.68 9.48 -9.77
CA TRP A 121 -0.25 9.92 -10.78
C TRP A 121 0.49 10.41 -12.03
N ASP A 122 0.18 9.84 -13.20
CA ASP A 122 0.59 10.34 -14.51
C ASP A 122 -0.57 11.17 -15.07
N ALA A 123 -0.47 12.49 -14.93
CA ALA A 123 -1.53 13.41 -15.33
C ALA A 123 -1.75 13.43 -16.84
N GLU A 124 -0.68 13.31 -17.65
CA GLU A 124 -0.79 13.31 -19.11
C GLU A 124 -1.54 12.08 -19.64
N ARG A 125 -1.32 10.92 -19.04
CA ARG A 125 -1.92 9.65 -19.45
C ARG A 125 -3.10 9.24 -18.60
N ARG A 126 -3.50 10.06 -17.64
CA ARG A 126 -4.55 9.75 -16.66
C ARG A 126 -4.39 8.33 -16.09
N THR A 127 -3.14 8.01 -15.72
CA THR A 127 -2.75 6.70 -15.25
C THR A 127 -2.37 6.75 -13.77
N LEU A 128 -3.02 5.92 -12.98
CA LEU A 128 -2.84 5.79 -11.54
C LEU A 128 -2.01 4.55 -11.21
N PHE A 129 -0.96 4.72 -10.39
CA PHE A 129 -0.27 3.63 -9.71
C PHE A 129 -0.68 3.68 -8.23
N SER A 130 -1.55 2.76 -7.83
CA SER A 130 -2.30 2.88 -6.57
C SER A 130 -1.52 2.47 -5.32
N GLY A 131 -0.32 1.90 -5.44
CA GLY A 131 0.32 1.25 -4.29
C GLY A 131 -0.66 0.29 -3.62
N ASP A 132 -0.85 0.43 -2.31
CA ASP A 132 -1.74 -0.41 -1.49
C ASP A 132 -3.08 0.25 -1.14
N LEU A 133 -3.48 1.30 -1.88
CA LEU A 133 -4.74 1.97 -1.62
C LEU A 133 -5.97 1.11 -1.98
N TRP A 134 -5.91 0.35 -3.11
CA TRP A 134 -7.09 -0.37 -3.59
C TRP A 134 -7.13 -1.84 -3.17
N LEU A 135 -6.13 -2.65 -3.47
CA LEU A 135 -5.96 -4.07 -3.09
C LEU A 135 -7.13 -5.00 -3.50
N GLY A 136 -8.13 -4.48 -4.17
CA GLY A 136 -9.37 -5.15 -4.55
C GLY A 136 -10.60 -4.66 -3.78
N VAL A 137 -11.77 -4.77 -4.41
CA VAL A 137 -13.04 -4.25 -3.87
C VAL A 137 -13.33 -4.79 -2.47
N ARG A 138 -13.14 -6.09 -2.24
CA ARG A 138 -13.49 -6.76 -0.98
C ARG A 138 -12.29 -7.01 -0.05
N ALA A 139 -11.18 -6.29 -0.24
CA ALA A 139 -10.06 -6.39 0.69
C ALA A 139 -10.42 -5.77 2.04
N THR A 140 -10.46 -6.58 3.07
CA THR A 140 -10.83 -6.22 4.45
C THR A 140 -9.82 -6.71 5.49
N ILE A 141 -8.74 -7.36 5.04
CA ILE A 141 -7.61 -7.68 5.90
C ILE A 141 -6.84 -6.39 6.09
N MET A 142 -6.64 -5.99 7.34
CA MET A 142 -5.95 -4.75 7.69
C MET A 142 -4.85 -4.99 8.69
N HIS A 143 -3.79 -4.21 8.59
CA HIS A 143 -2.84 -4.04 9.68
C HIS A 143 -3.52 -3.32 10.85
N GLU A 144 -3.05 -3.53 12.08
CA GLU A 144 -3.66 -2.94 13.29
C GLU A 144 -3.62 -1.39 13.32
N THR A 145 -2.74 -0.78 12.52
CA THR A 145 -2.60 0.69 12.40
C THR A 145 -3.42 1.29 11.27
N GLU A 146 -3.98 0.49 10.36
CA GLU A 146 -4.77 0.99 9.24
C GLU A 146 -6.06 1.67 9.69
N ASN A 147 -6.49 2.66 8.90
CA ASN A 147 -7.69 3.43 9.15
C ASN A 147 -8.64 3.39 7.96
N PRO A 148 -9.74 2.62 8.02
CA PRO A 148 -10.65 2.45 6.89
C PRO A 148 -11.38 3.74 6.49
N PHE A 149 -11.57 4.69 7.40
CA PHE A 149 -12.18 5.98 7.09
C PHE A 149 -11.24 6.84 6.25
N ARG A 150 -9.95 6.91 6.63
CA ARG A 150 -8.94 7.62 5.84
C ARG A 150 -8.72 6.94 4.48
N ILE A 151 -8.81 5.61 4.40
CA ILE A 151 -8.75 4.88 3.12
C ILE A 151 -9.90 5.34 2.20
N ILE A 152 -11.13 5.47 2.72
CA ILE A 152 -12.27 5.95 1.94
C ILE A 152 -12.03 7.39 1.44
N GLU A 153 -11.54 8.29 2.29
CA GLU A 153 -11.21 9.66 1.91
C GLU A 153 -10.15 9.69 0.80
N SER A 154 -9.10 8.89 0.94
CA SER A 154 -8.05 8.74 -0.06
C SER A 154 -8.56 8.16 -1.38
N LEU A 155 -9.44 7.15 -1.33
CA LEU A 155 -10.10 6.61 -2.51
C LEU A 155 -10.97 7.64 -3.23
N ARG A 156 -11.69 8.50 -2.49
CA ARG A 156 -12.49 9.59 -3.07
C ARG A 156 -11.60 10.65 -3.73
N THR A 157 -10.47 11.00 -3.09
CA THR A 157 -9.48 11.91 -3.68
C THR A 157 -8.98 11.39 -5.02
N VAL A 158 -8.65 10.10 -5.08
CA VAL A 158 -8.14 9.46 -6.30
C VAL A 158 -9.24 9.30 -7.36
N LEU A 159 -10.47 8.99 -6.95
CA LEU A 159 -11.62 8.92 -7.86
C LEU A 159 -11.89 10.27 -8.55
N ALA A 160 -11.68 11.39 -7.83
CA ALA A 160 -11.85 12.73 -8.38
C ALA A 160 -10.78 13.11 -9.43
N LEU A 161 -9.67 12.36 -9.54
CA LEU A 161 -8.69 12.49 -10.62
C LEU A 161 -9.20 11.88 -11.94
N GLU A 162 -10.29 11.11 -11.88
CA GLU A 162 -10.91 10.41 -13.00
C GLU A 162 -9.91 9.57 -13.80
N PRO A 163 -9.22 8.59 -13.19
CA PRO A 163 -8.21 7.80 -13.87
C PRO A 163 -8.81 6.96 -15.00
N GLU A 164 -8.13 6.95 -16.15
CA GLU A 164 -8.48 6.08 -17.28
C GLU A 164 -7.81 4.71 -17.18
N ARG A 165 -6.67 4.65 -16.48
CA ARG A 165 -5.92 3.42 -16.22
C ARG A 165 -5.50 3.38 -14.76
N MET A 166 -5.50 2.18 -14.19
CA MET A 166 -5.02 1.97 -12.84
C MET A 166 -4.18 0.70 -12.76
N PHE A 167 -3.02 0.82 -12.14
CA PHE A 167 -2.13 -0.29 -11.83
C PHE A 167 -2.02 -0.41 -10.31
N ASP A 168 -2.46 -1.55 -9.79
CA ASP A 168 -2.38 -1.89 -8.37
C ASP A 168 -1.16 -2.76 -8.10
N ALA A 169 -0.48 -2.54 -6.99
CA ALA A 169 0.77 -3.25 -6.71
C ALA A 169 0.59 -4.78 -6.60
N HIS A 170 -0.57 -5.25 -6.12
CA HIS A 170 -0.84 -6.66 -5.89
C HIS A 170 -1.80 -7.30 -6.90
N ARG A 171 -2.45 -6.50 -7.76
CA ARG A 171 -3.46 -6.95 -8.72
C ARG A 171 -3.11 -6.63 -10.17
N GLY A 172 -2.03 -5.86 -10.39
CA GLY A 172 -1.64 -5.44 -11.72
C GLY A 172 -2.65 -4.46 -12.35
N LEU A 173 -2.90 -4.58 -13.64
CA LEU A 173 -3.84 -3.72 -14.35
C LEU A 173 -5.28 -3.93 -13.87
N VAL A 174 -5.88 -2.87 -13.34
CA VAL A 174 -7.29 -2.84 -12.94
C VAL A 174 -8.10 -2.24 -14.08
N ARG A 175 -8.99 -3.07 -14.64
CA ARG A 175 -9.91 -2.63 -15.70
C ARG A 175 -11.00 -1.76 -15.10
N ASP A 176 -11.42 -0.71 -15.82
CA ASP A 176 -12.45 0.23 -15.40
C ASP A 176 -12.18 0.79 -13.98
N PRO A 177 -11.15 1.66 -13.82
CA PRO A 177 -10.75 2.15 -12.51
C PRO A 177 -11.85 2.92 -11.79
N ILE A 178 -12.69 3.67 -12.49
CA ILE A 178 -13.79 4.43 -11.91
C ILE A 178 -14.80 3.50 -11.23
N THR A 179 -15.25 2.47 -11.93
CA THR A 179 -16.15 1.46 -11.34
C THR A 179 -15.48 0.70 -10.20
N ALA A 180 -14.19 0.34 -10.34
CA ALA A 180 -13.45 -0.39 -9.32
C ALA A 180 -13.26 0.42 -8.02
N LEU A 181 -12.92 1.70 -8.13
CA LEU A 181 -12.76 2.62 -7.00
C LEU A 181 -14.09 2.89 -6.31
N SER A 182 -15.14 3.20 -7.10
CA SER A 182 -16.50 3.44 -6.59
C SER A 182 -17.05 2.21 -5.85
N ALA A 183 -16.87 1.02 -6.42
CA ALA A 183 -17.29 -0.24 -5.79
C ALA A 183 -16.54 -0.50 -4.46
N LYS A 184 -15.23 -0.18 -4.40
CA LYS A 184 -14.45 -0.29 -3.16
C LYS A 184 -14.96 0.66 -2.08
N ILE A 185 -15.23 1.92 -2.43
CA ILE A 185 -15.79 2.93 -1.50
C ILE A 185 -17.12 2.42 -0.94
N SER A 186 -18.08 2.08 -1.81
CA SER A 186 -19.39 1.58 -1.40
C SER A 186 -19.29 0.36 -0.50
N TYR A 187 -18.44 -0.60 -0.86
CA TYR A 187 -18.24 -1.81 -0.05
C TYR A 187 -17.67 -1.51 1.35
N LEU A 188 -16.72 -0.59 1.46
CA LEU A 188 -16.17 -0.19 2.76
C LEU A 188 -17.21 0.54 3.60
N GLU A 189 -17.97 1.47 3.02
CA GLU A 189 -19.04 2.22 3.70
C GLU A 189 -20.14 1.31 4.24
N GLU A 190 -20.64 0.38 3.40
CA GLU A 190 -21.64 -0.61 3.80
C GLU A 190 -21.11 -1.52 4.93
N THR A 191 -19.86 -1.95 4.83
CA THR A 191 -19.23 -2.81 5.83
C THR A 191 -19.03 -2.07 7.16
N ILE A 192 -18.60 -0.80 7.13
CA ILE A 192 -18.47 0.06 8.30
C ILE A 192 -19.84 0.28 8.96
N ALA A 193 -20.87 0.57 8.17
CA ALA A 193 -22.24 0.76 8.70
C ALA A 193 -22.75 -0.51 9.38
N ALA A 194 -22.53 -1.69 8.76
CA ALA A 194 -22.93 -2.97 9.34
C ALA A 194 -22.18 -3.28 10.65
N ILE A 195 -20.88 -3.01 10.72
CA ILE A 195 -20.08 -3.17 11.95
C ILE A 195 -20.58 -2.21 13.03
N SER A 196 -20.76 -0.92 12.70
CA SER A 196 -21.21 0.12 13.63
C SER A 196 -22.58 -0.21 14.25
N ALA A 197 -23.53 -0.65 13.41
CA ALA A 197 -24.85 -1.07 13.88
C ALA A 197 -24.79 -2.25 14.87
N LYS A 198 -23.90 -3.21 14.66
CA LYS A 198 -23.72 -4.33 15.60
C LYS A 198 -23.03 -3.90 16.88
N HIS A 199 -22.06 -3.00 16.82
CA HIS A 199 -21.46 -2.40 18.02
C HIS A 199 -22.49 -1.67 18.86
N ALA A 200 -23.33 -0.83 18.25
CA ALA A 200 -24.43 -0.13 18.92
C ALA A 200 -25.42 -1.10 19.58
N ALA A 201 -25.60 -2.29 19.01
CA ALA A 201 -26.42 -3.36 19.57
C ALA A 201 -25.68 -4.23 20.63
N GLY A 202 -24.49 -3.83 21.09
CA GLY A 202 -23.73 -4.50 22.14
C GLY A 202 -23.02 -5.79 21.75
N TRP A 203 -22.81 -6.03 20.44
CA TRP A 203 -22.10 -7.23 19.99
C TRP A 203 -20.60 -7.12 20.25
N SER A 204 -19.96 -8.25 20.62
CA SER A 204 -18.51 -8.28 20.74
C SER A 204 -17.84 -8.29 19.36
N ASP A 205 -16.60 -7.77 19.27
CA ASP A 205 -15.80 -7.72 18.03
C ASP A 205 -15.73 -9.08 17.31
N ARG A 206 -15.54 -10.18 18.06
CA ARG A 206 -15.48 -11.55 17.49
C ARG A 206 -16.83 -12.00 16.93
N ALA A 207 -17.94 -11.60 17.54
CA ALA A 207 -19.27 -11.91 17.02
C ALA A 207 -19.55 -11.12 15.74
N ILE A 208 -19.16 -9.85 15.71
CA ILE A 208 -19.25 -8.96 14.54
C ILE A 208 -18.40 -9.51 13.40
N LEU A 209 -17.13 -9.85 13.67
CA LEU A 209 -16.22 -10.46 12.69
C LEU A 209 -16.86 -11.67 11.99
N ARG A 210 -17.43 -12.60 12.76
CA ARG A 210 -18.08 -13.79 12.18
C ARG A 210 -19.33 -13.45 11.38
N ARG A 211 -20.14 -12.51 11.88
CA ARG A 211 -21.43 -12.17 11.25
C ARG A 211 -21.33 -11.30 10.03
N VAL A 212 -20.41 -10.32 10.04
CA VAL A 212 -20.28 -9.31 8.97
C VAL A 212 -19.23 -9.74 7.94
N LEU A 213 -18.09 -10.27 8.39
CA LEU A 213 -16.94 -10.58 7.54
C LEU A 213 -16.71 -12.08 7.32
N GLY A 214 -17.56 -12.95 7.88
CA GLY A 214 -17.45 -14.40 7.70
C GLY A 214 -16.30 -15.07 8.48
N GLY A 215 -15.67 -14.36 9.41
CA GLY A 215 -14.51 -14.81 10.17
C GLY A 215 -13.19 -14.25 9.64
N ASP A 216 -12.08 -14.71 10.23
CA ASP A 216 -10.75 -14.26 9.86
C ASP A 216 -10.10 -15.16 8.81
N GLU A 217 -9.03 -14.67 8.20
CA GLU A 217 -8.25 -15.35 7.17
C GLU A 217 -7.02 -16.06 7.79
N ARG A 218 -6.44 -17.00 7.06
CA ARG A 218 -5.23 -17.72 7.50
C ARG A 218 -4.04 -16.79 7.79
N VAL A 219 -3.98 -15.65 7.13
CA VAL A 219 -2.96 -14.63 7.36
C VAL A 219 -3.01 -14.10 8.79
N ALA A 220 -4.17 -14.02 9.42
CA ALA A 220 -4.29 -13.60 10.81
C ALA A 220 -3.52 -14.53 11.77
N ILE A 221 -3.52 -15.82 11.51
CA ILE A 221 -2.75 -16.80 12.29
C ILE A 221 -1.26 -16.68 11.94
N ALA A 222 -0.91 -16.62 10.66
CA ALA A 222 0.46 -16.56 10.19
C ALA A 222 1.19 -15.27 10.64
N SER A 223 0.48 -14.14 10.70
CA SER A 223 1.01 -12.86 11.16
C SER A 223 0.94 -12.65 12.68
N GLY A 224 0.35 -13.59 13.42
CA GLY A 224 0.08 -13.41 14.86
C GLY A 224 -0.89 -12.27 15.13
N GLY A 225 -1.85 -12.03 14.23
CA GLY A 225 -2.90 -11.02 14.34
C GLY A 225 -2.51 -9.63 13.83
N GLU A 226 -1.28 -9.43 13.34
CA GLU A 226 -0.84 -8.14 12.77
C GLU A 226 -1.70 -7.75 11.56
N TYR A 227 -2.00 -8.72 10.70
CA TYR A 227 -2.94 -8.56 9.59
C TYR A 227 -4.16 -9.43 9.83
N SER A 228 -5.34 -8.82 9.99
CA SER A 228 -6.59 -9.56 10.22
C SER A 228 -7.83 -8.75 9.84
N ARG A 229 -8.93 -9.43 9.58
CA ARG A 229 -10.25 -8.80 9.47
C ARG A 229 -10.74 -8.28 10.83
N LEU A 230 -10.27 -8.86 11.94
CA LEU A 230 -10.59 -8.39 13.28
C LEU A 230 -10.05 -6.97 13.51
N ASN A 231 -8.91 -6.62 12.90
CA ASN A 231 -8.36 -5.27 12.97
C ASN A 231 -9.29 -4.25 12.30
N PHE A 232 -9.94 -4.62 11.19
CA PHE A 232 -10.96 -3.77 10.58
C PHE A 232 -12.13 -3.51 11.54
N VAL A 233 -12.69 -4.57 12.14
CA VAL A 233 -13.77 -4.41 13.14
C VAL A 233 -13.34 -3.48 14.27
N ARG A 234 -12.14 -3.66 14.81
CA ARG A 234 -11.58 -2.83 15.88
C ARG A 234 -11.32 -1.38 15.47
N ALA A 235 -10.86 -1.17 14.22
CA ALA A 235 -10.66 0.18 13.71
C ALA A 235 -11.97 0.96 13.63
N VAL A 236 -13.06 0.33 13.19
CA VAL A 236 -14.39 0.92 13.18
C VAL A 236 -14.87 1.20 14.62
N ALA A 237 -14.73 0.23 15.53
CA ALA A 237 -15.12 0.40 16.93
C ALA A 237 -14.43 1.59 17.61
N ARG A 238 -13.12 1.75 17.42
CA ARG A 238 -12.35 2.88 17.96
C ARG A 238 -12.84 4.25 17.47
N SER A 239 -13.39 4.33 16.27
CA SER A 239 -13.88 5.58 15.68
C SER A 239 -15.29 5.95 16.13
N VAL A 240 -16.13 4.96 16.46
CA VAL A 240 -17.50 5.18 16.97
C VAL A 240 -17.50 5.55 18.47
N ALA A 241 -16.44 5.18 19.21
CA ALA A 241 -16.32 5.47 20.65
C ALA A 241 -15.76 6.88 20.97
N ARG A 242 -15.42 7.67 19.94
CA ARG A 242 -14.95 9.07 20.03
C ARG A 242 -16.07 10.05 19.71
#